data_2123382366f257e5afdd2d71c527a5e7
#
_entry.id   2123382366f257e5afdd2d71c527a5e7
#
_cell.length_a   1.000
_cell.length_b   1.000
_cell.length_c   1.000
_cell.angle_alpha   90.00
_cell.angle_beta   90.00
_cell.angle_gamma   90.00
#
_symmetry.space_group_name_H-M   'P 1'
#
loop_
_entity.id
_entity.type
_entity.pdbx_description
1 polymer ?
#
loop_
_entity_poly.entity_id
_entity_poly.type
_entity_poly.pdbx_seq_one_letter_code
_entity_poly.pdbx_strand_id
1 'polypeptide(L)'
;PIFGITNTHKDFAWLPQALESLISAEMWYPMITATVGHTYRQIVNKYYDLTCDDNVPRRRALGNFDFRGDMGVDAALKASAGWLLSFVNTATVPAIPFMKEMYNCDYSTEEVGFGAVSTEHFVMCSNSAIDIVNNPDDTYEYKDIDPMRERVFLKRLLTELYPNTSFSCVCDSYDYWNVVKNILPTLKDEILTHNGC
;
A
#
# COMPACT_ATOMS: atom_id res chain seq x y z
N PRO A 1 12.40 -22.89 16.56
CA PRO A 1 12.74 -21.81 17.50
C PRO A 1 13.55 -20.74 16.79
N ILE A 2 13.32 -19.47 17.14
CA ILE A 2 14.02 -18.32 16.54
C ILE A 2 15.27 -18.01 17.34
N PHE A 3 15.17 -18.08 18.66
CA PHE A 3 16.25 -17.92 19.62
C PHE A 3 15.95 -18.69 20.90
N GLY A 4 16.94 -18.83 21.78
CA GLY A 4 16.80 -19.38 23.10
C GLY A 4 17.40 -18.46 24.14
N ILE A 5 16.78 -18.38 25.33
CA ILE A 5 17.27 -17.62 26.46
C ILE A 5 17.67 -18.60 27.56
N THR A 6 18.94 -18.58 27.95
CA THR A 6 19.45 -19.41 29.04
C THR A 6 20.01 -18.53 30.16
N ASN A 7 19.50 -18.69 31.34
CA ASN A 7 20.05 -18.03 32.54
C ASN A 7 21.09 -18.94 33.19
N THR A 8 22.27 -18.39 33.45
CA THR A 8 23.35 -19.08 34.12
C THR A 8 23.56 -18.62 35.58
N HIS A 9 22.82 -17.61 36.01
CA HIS A 9 22.93 -17.03 37.35
C HIS A 9 21.71 -17.36 38.20
N LYS A 10 21.91 -18.08 39.30
CA LYS A 10 20.83 -18.62 40.14
C LYS A 10 19.90 -17.56 40.74
N ASP A 11 20.40 -16.34 40.98
CA ASP A 11 19.61 -15.27 41.64
C ASP A 11 18.69 -14.56 40.62
N PHE A 12 18.86 -14.84 39.30
CA PHE A 12 18.07 -14.25 38.23
C PHE A 12 17.24 -15.30 37.47
N ALA A 13 16.81 -16.36 38.14
CA ALA A 13 16.04 -17.44 37.51
C ALA A 13 14.72 -16.95 36.84
N TRP A 14 14.16 -15.84 37.32
CA TRP A 14 12.95 -15.19 36.75
C TRP A 14 13.21 -14.39 35.46
N LEU A 15 14.46 -13.99 35.21
CA LEU A 15 14.81 -13.08 34.11
C LEU A 15 14.49 -13.62 32.72
N PRO A 16 14.71 -14.90 32.38
CA PRO A 16 14.37 -15.44 31.05
C PRO A 16 12.90 -15.24 30.67
N GLN A 17 11.97 -15.44 31.60
CA GLN A 17 10.55 -15.27 31.37
C GLN A 17 10.18 -13.80 31.11
N ALA A 18 10.77 -12.88 31.86
CA ALA A 18 10.56 -11.45 31.65
C ALA A 18 11.11 -10.99 30.30
N LEU A 19 12.32 -11.45 29.93
CA LEU A 19 12.94 -11.16 28.64
C LEU A 19 12.18 -11.79 27.48
N GLU A 20 11.69 -13.01 27.62
CA GLU A 20 10.86 -13.66 26.61
C GLU A 20 9.63 -12.82 26.27
N SER A 21 8.90 -12.37 27.29
CA SER A 21 7.72 -11.53 27.11
C SER A 21 8.05 -10.21 26.43
N LEU A 22 9.11 -9.54 26.83
CA LEU A 22 9.54 -8.27 26.26
C LEU A 22 9.98 -8.42 24.80
N ILE A 23 10.83 -9.40 24.52
CA ILE A 23 11.33 -9.66 23.16
C ILE A 23 10.18 -10.09 22.24
N SER A 24 9.28 -10.94 22.73
CA SER A 24 8.12 -11.37 21.94
C SER A 24 7.21 -10.20 21.58
N ALA A 25 6.94 -9.30 22.54
CA ALA A 25 6.14 -8.10 22.29
C ALA A 25 6.77 -7.19 21.22
N GLU A 26 8.09 -7.03 21.25
CA GLU A 26 8.82 -6.20 20.30
C GLU A 26 8.92 -6.83 18.89
N MET A 27 9.09 -8.14 18.81
CA MET A 27 9.35 -8.84 17.54
C MET A 27 8.08 -9.34 16.85
N TRP A 28 7.00 -9.54 17.56
CA TRP A 28 5.81 -10.21 17.04
C TRP A 28 5.23 -9.47 15.82
N TYR A 29 5.04 -8.18 15.93
CA TYR A 29 4.36 -7.39 14.91
C TYR A 29 5.17 -7.28 13.61
N PRO A 30 6.44 -6.87 13.61
CA PRO A 30 7.25 -6.86 12.40
C PRO A 30 7.44 -8.26 11.79
N MET A 31 7.48 -9.32 12.59
CA MET A 31 7.57 -10.69 12.08
C MET A 31 6.31 -11.12 11.33
N ILE A 32 5.13 -10.79 11.84
CA ILE A 32 3.87 -11.09 11.15
C ILE A 32 3.80 -10.35 9.82
N THR A 33 4.06 -9.04 9.83
CA THR A 33 4.00 -8.23 8.60
C THR A 33 5.05 -8.65 7.58
N ALA A 34 6.25 -9.02 8.02
CA ALA A 34 7.28 -9.60 7.15
C ALA A 34 6.82 -10.95 6.55
N THR A 35 6.19 -11.80 7.33
CA THR A 35 5.67 -13.10 6.87
C THR A 35 4.55 -12.92 5.85
N VAL A 36 3.62 -12.01 6.11
CA VAL A 36 2.55 -11.66 5.17
C VAL A 36 3.13 -11.08 3.89
N GLY A 37 4.04 -10.11 3.99
CA GLY A 37 4.73 -9.52 2.85
C GLY A 37 5.47 -10.56 2.02
N HIS A 38 6.19 -11.48 2.66
CA HIS A 38 6.86 -12.58 1.99
C HIS A 38 5.88 -13.51 1.24
N THR A 39 4.76 -13.85 1.86
CA THR A 39 3.72 -14.70 1.24
C THR A 39 3.14 -14.02 0.00
N TYR A 40 2.78 -12.74 0.10
CA TYR A 40 2.33 -11.98 -1.05
C TYR A 40 3.39 -11.85 -2.13
N ARG A 41 4.66 -11.72 -1.75
CA ARG A 41 5.76 -11.66 -2.71
C ARG A 41 5.88 -12.95 -3.54
N GLN A 42 5.68 -14.11 -2.95
CA GLN A 42 5.66 -15.37 -3.68
C GLN A 42 4.51 -15.43 -4.70
N ILE A 43 3.31 -14.95 -4.29
CA ILE A 43 2.14 -14.89 -5.19
C ILE A 43 2.41 -13.90 -6.35
N VAL A 44 2.90 -12.71 -6.04
CA VAL A 44 3.26 -11.69 -7.04
C VAL A 44 4.28 -12.26 -8.03
N ASN A 45 5.36 -12.86 -7.56
CA ASN A 45 6.38 -13.44 -8.42
C ASN A 45 5.79 -14.45 -9.40
N LYS A 46 4.94 -15.37 -8.90
CA LYS A 46 4.27 -16.37 -9.76
C LYS A 46 3.48 -15.74 -10.91
N TYR A 47 2.72 -14.68 -10.62
CA TYR A 47 1.89 -14.05 -11.66
C TYR A 47 2.70 -13.14 -12.58
N TYR A 48 3.71 -12.46 -12.07
CA TYR A 48 4.64 -11.69 -12.89
C TYR A 48 5.39 -12.58 -13.89
N ASP A 49 5.84 -13.76 -13.47
CA ASP A 49 6.49 -14.73 -14.36
C ASP A 49 5.56 -15.21 -15.50
N LEU A 50 4.24 -15.13 -15.30
CA LEU A 50 3.25 -15.53 -16.30
C LEU A 50 2.76 -14.38 -17.20
N THR A 51 2.84 -13.13 -16.76
CA THR A 51 2.11 -12.02 -17.39
C THR A 51 2.93 -10.78 -17.68
N CYS A 52 4.12 -10.65 -17.12
CA CYS A 52 4.94 -9.44 -17.23
C CYS A 52 6.32 -9.76 -17.81
N ASP A 53 6.93 -8.76 -18.43
CA ASP A 53 8.32 -8.81 -18.84
C ASP A 53 9.27 -8.75 -17.64
N ASP A 54 10.51 -9.23 -17.82
CA ASP A 54 11.51 -9.35 -16.73
C ASP A 54 11.91 -8.00 -16.11
N ASN A 55 11.70 -6.90 -16.81
CA ASN A 55 12.11 -5.56 -16.40
C ASN A 55 11.12 -4.87 -15.43
N VAL A 56 9.94 -5.44 -15.19
CA VAL A 56 8.94 -4.82 -14.33
C VAL A 56 9.34 -4.93 -12.86
N PRO A 57 9.40 -3.83 -12.09
CA PRO A 57 9.89 -3.83 -10.72
C PRO A 57 8.89 -4.44 -9.74
N ARG A 58 8.94 -5.76 -9.58
CA ARG A 58 8.03 -6.56 -8.75
C ARG A 58 7.93 -6.10 -7.29
N ARG A 59 8.99 -5.48 -6.76
CA ARG A 59 8.97 -4.94 -5.39
C ARG A 59 8.05 -3.74 -5.22
N ARG A 60 7.65 -3.09 -6.31
CA ARG A 60 6.71 -1.95 -6.31
C ARG A 60 5.26 -2.36 -6.47
N ALA A 61 4.97 -3.65 -6.73
CA ALA A 61 3.64 -4.16 -7.09
C ALA A 61 2.58 -3.93 -6.03
N LEU A 62 2.92 -4.07 -4.76
CA LEU A 62 1.98 -3.90 -3.65
C LEU A 62 2.52 -2.87 -2.66
N GLY A 63 1.63 -1.98 -2.22
CA GLY A 63 1.92 -0.96 -1.23
C GLY A 63 1.21 -1.21 0.09
N ASN A 64 1.77 -0.70 1.20
CA ASN A 64 1.08 -0.67 2.46
C ASN A 64 0.55 0.73 2.78
N PHE A 65 -0.61 0.78 3.43
CA PHE A 65 -1.31 2.00 3.83
C PHE A 65 -1.79 1.87 5.28
N ASP A 66 -1.06 1.15 6.11
CA ASP A 66 -1.44 0.72 7.45
C ASP A 66 -1.33 1.81 8.53
N PHE A 67 -0.54 2.87 8.31
CA PHE A 67 -0.19 3.88 9.32
C PHE A 67 -1.38 4.39 10.14
N ARG A 68 -2.49 4.71 9.49
CA ARG A 68 -3.71 5.23 10.15
C ARG A 68 -4.52 4.17 10.89
N GLY A 69 -4.27 2.89 10.62
CA GLY A 69 -4.96 1.75 11.25
C GLY A 69 -4.18 1.09 12.38
N ASP A 70 -2.91 1.46 12.57
CA ASP A 70 -2.04 0.85 13.57
C ASP A 70 -2.22 1.46 14.97
N MET A 71 -1.73 0.73 15.97
CA MET A 71 -1.79 1.11 17.38
C MET A 71 -0.71 2.15 17.76
N GLY A 72 -0.66 3.25 17.01
CA GLY A 72 0.30 4.33 17.20
C GLY A 72 1.54 4.23 16.30
N VAL A 73 2.37 5.26 16.38
CA VAL A 73 3.51 5.45 15.48
C VAL A 73 4.52 4.29 15.56
N ASP A 74 4.86 3.84 16.75
CA ASP A 74 5.84 2.77 16.95
C ASP A 74 5.38 1.45 16.30
N ALA A 75 4.11 1.09 16.46
CA ALA A 75 3.53 -0.07 15.81
C ALA A 75 3.54 0.07 14.28
N ALA A 76 3.18 1.24 13.75
CA ALA A 76 3.21 1.51 12.33
C ALA A 76 4.61 1.42 11.72
N LEU A 77 5.63 1.93 12.41
CA LEU A 77 7.02 1.81 11.97
C LEU A 77 7.48 0.35 11.91
N LYS A 78 7.19 -0.42 12.96
CA LYS A 78 7.54 -1.85 13.04
C LYS A 78 6.81 -2.68 11.98
N ALA A 79 5.52 -2.45 11.79
CA ALA A 79 4.71 -3.12 10.77
C ALA A 79 5.24 -2.83 9.36
N SER A 80 5.40 -1.55 9.03
CA SER A 80 5.93 -1.13 7.73
C SER A 80 7.35 -1.61 7.48
N ALA A 81 8.22 -1.64 8.49
CA ALA A 81 9.56 -2.21 8.36
C ALA A 81 9.51 -3.70 7.96
N GLY A 82 8.63 -4.48 8.56
CA GLY A 82 8.40 -5.87 8.16
C GLY A 82 7.94 -5.98 6.70
N TRP A 83 7.01 -5.13 6.27
CA TRP A 83 6.54 -5.08 4.89
C TRP A 83 7.66 -4.72 3.90
N LEU A 84 8.48 -3.72 4.23
CA LEU A 84 9.55 -3.21 3.38
C LEU A 84 10.68 -4.22 3.09
N LEU A 85 10.73 -5.33 3.81
CA LEU A 85 11.62 -6.46 3.45
C LEU A 85 11.21 -7.13 2.14
N SER A 86 9.93 -7.11 1.79
CA SER A 86 9.39 -7.76 0.58
C SER A 86 9.02 -6.78 -0.52
N PHE A 87 8.41 -5.65 -0.17
CA PHE A 87 7.95 -4.62 -1.09
C PHE A 87 8.52 -3.26 -0.68
N VAL A 88 8.64 -2.35 -1.63
CA VAL A 88 9.15 -0.99 -1.38
C VAL A 88 8.08 0.09 -1.43
N ASN A 89 6.86 -0.24 -1.91
CA ASN A 89 5.77 0.72 -1.98
C ASN A 89 5.12 0.87 -0.60
N THR A 90 5.13 2.10 -0.07
CA THR A 90 4.58 2.42 1.26
C THR A 90 4.10 3.86 1.34
N ALA A 91 2.97 4.07 2.02
CA ALA A 91 2.50 5.38 2.45
C ALA A 91 3.03 5.76 3.86
N THR A 92 3.65 4.82 4.58
CA THR A 92 4.26 5.06 5.89
C THR A 92 5.68 5.61 5.71
N VAL A 93 5.78 6.86 5.24
CA VAL A 93 7.07 7.53 4.97
C VAL A 93 8.08 7.44 6.13
N PRO A 94 7.69 7.61 7.41
CA PRO A 94 8.62 7.49 8.53
C PRO A 94 9.25 6.10 8.71
N ALA A 95 8.71 5.05 8.09
CA ALA A 95 9.32 3.72 8.11
C ALA A 95 10.64 3.66 7.32
N ILE A 96 10.83 4.55 6.34
CA ILE A 96 12.06 4.57 5.53
C ILE A 96 13.30 4.90 6.37
N PRO A 97 13.37 6.01 7.13
CA PRO A 97 14.48 6.25 8.04
C PRO A 97 14.57 5.19 9.15
N PHE A 98 13.45 4.63 9.61
CA PHE A 98 13.46 3.53 10.57
C PHE A 98 14.16 2.27 10.01
N MET A 99 13.96 1.94 8.72
CA MET A 99 14.70 0.85 8.06
C MET A 99 16.21 1.10 8.05
N LYS A 100 16.64 2.35 7.86
CA LYS A 100 18.07 2.68 7.95
C LYS A 100 18.62 2.44 9.35
N GLU A 101 17.91 2.84 10.37
CA GLU A 101 18.30 2.65 11.77
C GLU A 101 18.36 1.17 12.15
N MET A 102 17.36 0.38 11.78
CA MET A 102 17.23 -1.02 12.19
C MET A 102 18.06 -1.99 11.36
N TYR A 103 18.20 -1.73 10.06
CA TYR A 103 18.85 -2.65 9.10
C TYR A 103 20.10 -2.06 8.43
N ASN A 104 20.48 -0.83 8.79
CA ASN A 104 21.62 -0.11 8.20
C ASN A 104 21.55 -0.03 6.66
N CYS A 105 20.34 0.15 6.12
CA CYS A 105 20.12 0.28 4.68
C CYS A 105 20.88 1.49 4.11
N ASP A 106 21.44 1.33 2.91
CA ASP A 106 22.09 2.41 2.18
C ASP A 106 21.19 2.93 1.07
N TYR A 107 20.62 4.13 1.25
CA TYR A 107 19.74 4.77 0.27
C TYR A 107 20.41 5.12 -1.06
N SER A 108 21.75 5.14 -1.11
CA SER A 108 22.50 5.41 -2.34
C SER A 108 22.56 4.19 -3.27
N THR A 109 22.40 3.00 -2.72
CA THR A 109 22.53 1.73 -3.45
C THR A 109 21.26 0.86 -3.40
N GLU A 110 20.36 1.15 -2.46
CA GLU A 110 19.16 0.35 -2.20
C GLU A 110 17.88 1.17 -2.33
N GLU A 111 16.90 0.67 -3.06
CA GLU A 111 15.55 1.20 -3.04
C GLU A 111 14.83 0.68 -1.79
N VAL A 112 14.81 1.50 -0.73
CA VAL A 112 14.17 1.16 0.55
C VAL A 112 12.70 1.53 0.59
N GLY A 113 12.32 2.61 -0.09
CA GLY A 113 10.94 3.07 -0.16
C GLY A 113 10.60 3.62 -1.54
N PHE A 114 9.36 3.43 -1.97
CA PHE A 114 8.81 3.92 -3.23
C PHE A 114 7.41 4.47 -2.99
N GLY A 115 7.07 5.56 -3.67
CA GLY A 115 5.73 6.11 -3.75
C GLY A 115 5.39 6.43 -5.20
N ALA A 116 4.18 6.08 -5.61
CA ALA A 116 3.62 6.51 -6.89
C ALA A 116 2.61 7.63 -6.68
N VAL A 117 2.30 8.36 -7.74
CA VAL A 117 1.13 9.23 -7.76
C VAL A 117 -0.10 8.37 -7.47
N SER A 118 -0.93 8.80 -6.53
CA SER A 118 -2.15 8.07 -6.19
C SER A 118 -3.31 9.02 -5.88
N THR A 119 -4.51 8.56 -6.16
CA THR A 119 -5.72 9.19 -5.63
C THR A 119 -5.99 8.69 -4.21
N GLU A 120 -6.95 9.29 -3.55
CA GLU A 120 -7.50 8.81 -2.29
C GLU A 120 -9.02 9.02 -2.28
N HIS A 121 -9.74 8.52 -1.27
CA HIS A 121 -11.20 8.52 -1.27
C HIS A 121 -11.80 9.92 -1.43
N PHE A 122 -11.26 10.93 -0.73
CA PHE A 122 -11.74 12.30 -0.86
C PHE A 122 -11.56 12.84 -2.28
N VAL A 123 -10.43 12.55 -2.91
CA VAL A 123 -10.14 12.95 -4.29
C VAL A 123 -11.13 12.32 -5.26
N MET A 124 -11.38 11.01 -5.11
CA MET A 124 -12.36 10.30 -5.95
C MET A 124 -13.77 10.87 -5.76
N CYS A 125 -14.22 11.05 -4.52
CA CYS A 125 -15.54 11.60 -4.23
C CYS A 125 -15.71 13.02 -4.75
N SER A 126 -14.72 13.91 -4.50
CA SER A 126 -14.79 15.30 -4.93
C SER A 126 -14.84 15.45 -6.45
N ASN A 127 -14.03 14.67 -7.18
CA ASN A 127 -14.01 14.73 -8.64
C ASN A 127 -15.24 14.06 -9.27
N SER A 128 -15.80 13.03 -8.64
CA SER A 128 -17.07 12.44 -9.08
C SER A 128 -18.25 13.39 -8.88
N ALA A 129 -18.13 14.36 -7.99
CA ALA A 129 -19.18 15.36 -7.70
C ALA A 129 -18.99 16.70 -8.44
N ILE A 130 -17.89 16.90 -9.17
CA ILE A 130 -17.50 18.23 -9.69
C ILE A 130 -18.52 18.82 -10.67
N ASP A 131 -19.18 17.98 -11.48
CA ASP A 131 -20.21 18.41 -12.42
C ASP A 131 -21.45 18.93 -11.72
N ILE A 132 -21.70 18.49 -10.50
CA ILE A 132 -22.81 18.91 -9.66
C ILE A 132 -22.54 20.29 -9.06
N VAL A 133 -21.31 20.53 -8.61
CA VAL A 133 -20.89 21.81 -8.03
C VAL A 133 -20.93 22.93 -9.09
N ASN A 134 -20.74 22.58 -10.35
CA ASN A 134 -20.78 23.53 -11.46
C ASN A 134 -22.20 23.85 -11.96
N ASN A 135 -23.21 23.17 -11.44
CA ASN A 135 -24.62 23.45 -11.77
C ASN A 135 -25.38 23.92 -10.51
N PRO A 136 -25.35 25.25 -10.22
CA PRO A 136 -25.85 25.80 -8.95
C PRO A 136 -27.37 25.68 -8.76
N ASP A 137 -28.12 25.30 -9.79
CA ASP A 137 -29.56 25.14 -9.74
C ASP A 137 -30.01 23.73 -9.35
N ASP A 138 -29.10 22.75 -9.25
CA ASP A 138 -29.41 21.39 -8.81
C ASP A 138 -29.34 21.27 -7.29
N THR A 139 -30.48 20.98 -6.67
CA THR A 139 -30.54 20.51 -5.28
C THR A 139 -29.96 19.10 -5.20
N TYR A 140 -28.73 18.99 -4.72
CA TYR A 140 -27.99 17.77 -4.68
C TYR A 140 -28.18 17.03 -3.35
N GLU A 141 -28.55 15.75 -3.41
CA GLU A 141 -28.42 14.83 -2.29
C GLU A 141 -27.31 13.80 -2.59
N TYR A 142 -26.46 13.51 -1.60
CA TYR A 142 -25.32 12.59 -1.71
C TYR A 142 -25.71 11.17 -2.21
N LYS A 143 -26.95 10.74 -1.96
CA LYS A 143 -27.51 9.47 -2.43
C LYS A 143 -27.71 9.38 -3.95
N ASP A 144 -27.69 10.53 -4.64
CA ASP A 144 -27.99 10.63 -6.08
C ASP A 144 -26.70 10.61 -6.92
N ILE A 145 -25.53 10.27 -6.34
CA ILE A 145 -24.29 10.11 -7.11
C ILE A 145 -24.42 8.92 -8.05
N ASP A 146 -24.43 9.21 -9.35
CA ASP A 146 -24.31 8.19 -10.37
C ASP A 146 -22.95 7.48 -10.22
N PRO A 147 -22.92 6.16 -9.96
CA PRO A 147 -21.67 5.39 -9.89
C PRO A 147 -20.82 5.50 -11.16
N MET A 148 -21.41 5.82 -12.31
CA MET A 148 -20.71 6.05 -13.57
C MET A 148 -19.88 7.33 -13.59
N ARG A 149 -20.04 8.23 -12.63
CA ARG A 149 -19.19 9.45 -12.52
C ARG A 149 -17.75 9.14 -12.20
N GLU A 150 -17.48 8.06 -11.45
CA GLU A 150 -16.11 7.57 -11.29
C GLU A 150 -15.44 7.28 -12.64
N ARG A 151 -16.21 6.79 -13.63
CA ARG A 151 -15.72 6.57 -14.98
C ARG A 151 -15.17 7.83 -15.64
N VAL A 152 -15.85 8.95 -15.48
CA VAL A 152 -15.43 10.24 -16.07
C VAL A 152 -14.08 10.65 -15.49
N PHE A 153 -13.94 10.57 -14.17
CA PHE A 153 -12.69 10.92 -13.51
C PHE A 153 -11.56 9.93 -13.82
N LEU A 154 -11.84 8.63 -13.84
CA LEU A 154 -10.86 7.61 -14.24
C LEU A 154 -10.36 7.81 -15.67
N LYS A 155 -11.27 8.12 -16.62
CA LYS A 155 -10.88 8.48 -17.98
C LYS A 155 -9.96 9.70 -18.00
N ARG A 156 -10.31 10.74 -17.24
CA ARG A 156 -9.50 11.96 -17.15
C ARG A 156 -8.11 11.69 -16.56
N LEU A 157 -7.99 10.81 -15.56
CA LEU A 157 -6.69 10.38 -15.01
C LEU A 157 -5.83 9.75 -16.09
N LEU A 158 -6.41 8.85 -16.91
CA LEU A 158 -5.71 8.12 -17.97
C LEU A 158 -5.30 9.02 -19.15
N THR A 159 -6.16 9.97 -19.54
CA THR A 159 -5.99 10.68 -20.84
C THR A 159 -5.49 12.11 -20.69
N GLU A 160 -5.71 12.76 -19.54
CA GLU A 160 -5.41 14.18 -19.37
C GLU A 160 -4.37 14.44 -18.27
N LEU A 161 -4.58 13.85 -17.06
CA LEU A 161 -3.77 14.19 -15.91
C LEU A 161 -2.45 13.40 -15.88
N TYR A 162 -2.48 12.12 -16.19
CA TYR A 162 -1.32 11.22 -16.12
C TYR A 162 -1.18 10.33 -17.37
N PRO A 163 -1.24 10.88 -18.58
CA PRO A 163 -1.27 10.07 -19.81
C PRO A 163 0.02 9.27 -20.07
N ASN A 164 1.13 9.66 -19.46
CA ASN A 164 2.44 9.04 -19.64
C ASN A 164 3.13 8.68 -18.30
N THR A 165 2.37 8.51 -17.24
CA THR A 165 2.92 8.25 -15.90
C THR A 165 2.06 7.21 -15.20
N SER A 166 2.67 6.17 -14.65
CA SER A 166 1.92 5.22 -13.83
C SER A 166 1.35 5.90 -12.58
N PHE A 167 0.14 5.53 -12.23
CA PHE A 167 -0.55 6.03 -11.06
C PHE A 167 -1.38 4.93 -10.40
N SER A 168 -1.68 5.10 -9.13
CA SER A 168 -2.62 4.26 -8.40
C SER A 168 -3.95 4.98 -8.24
N CYS A 169 -5.03 4.25 -8.33
CA CYS A 169 -6.38 4.78 -8.21
C CYS A 169 -7.16 4.01 -7.14
N VAL A 170 -7.79 4.75 -6.22
CA VAL A 170 -8.71 4.19 -5.22
C VAL A 170 -10.02 3.85 -5.92
N CYS A 171 -10.40 2.57 -5.89
CA CYS A 171 -11.58 2.05 -6.59
C CYS A 171 -12.74 1.66 -5.67
N ASP A 172 -12.60 1.80 -4.35
CA ASP A 172 -13.57 1.39 -3.35
C ASP A 172 -14.27 2.57 -2.65
N SER A 173 -14.23 3.76 -3.26
CA SER A 173 -14.91 4.95 -2.73
C SER A 173 -16.43 4.77 -2.63
N TYR A 174 -17.02 4.04 -3.58
CA TYR A 174 -18.45 3.73 -3.62
C TYR A 174 -18.69 2.22 -3.70
N ASP A 175 -18.32 1.58 -4.82
CA ASP A 175 -18.48 0.15 -5.06
C ASP A 175 -17.29 -0.38 -5.88
N TYR A 176 -16.36 -1.03 -5.20
CA TYR A 176 -15.17 -1.63 -5.82
C TYR A 176 -15.52 -2.59 -6.96
N TRP A 177 -16.51 -3.46 -6.76
CA TRP A 177 -16.85 -4.44 -7.78
C TRP A 177 -17.53 -3.82 -9.01
N ASN A 178 -18.27 -2.71 -8.82
CA ASN A 178 -18.80 -1.93 -9.93
C ASN A 178 -17.65 -1.31 -10.76
N VAL A 179 -16.65 -0.75 -10.11
CA VAL A 179 -15.48 -0.20 -10.82
C VAL A 179 -14.80 -1.29 -11.63
N VAL A 180 -14.44 -2.41 -11.00
CA VAL A 180 -13.66 -3.47 -11.65
C VAL A 180 -14.45 -4.18 -12.76
N LYS A 181 -15.74 -4.49 -12.55
CA LYS A 181 -16.53 -5.29 -13.47
C LYS A 181 -17.25 -4.49 -14.55
N ASN A 182 -17.62 -3.26 -14.26
CA ASN A 182 -18.49 -2.46 -15.12
C ASN A 182 -17.80 -1.20 -15.67
N ILE A 183 -17.04 -0.46 -14.85
CA ILE A 183 -16.41 0.79 -15.29
C ILE A 183 -15.12 0.54 -16.05
N LEU A 184 -14.13 -0.16 -15.47
CA LEU A 184 -12.83 -0.39 -16.12
C LEU A 184 -12.94 -1.07 -17.49
N PRO A 185 -13.82 -2.05 -17.74
CA PRO A 185 -14.00 -2.62 -19.06
C PRO A 185 -14.43 -1.60 -20.13
N THR A 186 -15.16 -0.55 -19.73
CA THR A 186 -15.56 0.53 -20.66
C THR A 186 -14.43 1.51 -21.00
N LEU A 187 -13.33 1.45 -20.28
CA LEU A 187 -12.11 2.26 -20.48
C LEU A 187 -10.96 1.43 -21.06
N LYS A 188 -11.28 0.26 -21.63
CA LYS A 188 -10.27 -0.67 -22.15
C LYS A 188 -9.31 -0.02 -23.13
N ASP A 189 -9.82 0.76 -24.05
CA ASP A 189 -8.99 1.37 -25.11
C ASP A 189 -8.05 2.43 -24.53
N GLU A 190 -8.54 3.24 -23.58
CA GLU A 190 -7.74 4.22 -22.86
C GLU A 190 -6.64 3.54 -22.00
N ILE A 191 -6.98 2.43 -21.36
CA ILE A 191 -6.02 1.65 -20.54
C ILE A 191 -4.94 1.04 -21.42
N LEU A 192 -5.31 0.41 -22.55
CA LEU A 192 -4.36 -0.25 -23.47
C LEU A 192 -3.44 0.73 -24.20
N THR A 193 -3.86 1.98 -24.37
CA THR A 193 -3.06 3.04 -25.02
C THR A 193 -2.30 3.91 -24.02
N HIS A 194 -2.48 3.69 -22.73
CA HIS A 194 -1.80 4.44 -21.67
C HIS A 194 -0.31 4.07 -21.60
N ASN A 195 0.56 5.08 -21.63
CA ASN A 195 2.02 4.89 -21.67
C ASN A 195 2.69 4.92 -20.27
N GLY A 196 1.95 4.72 -19.22
CA GLY A 196 2.42 4.80 -17.83
C GLY A 196 2.85 3.48 -17.21
N CYS A 197 2.95 2.41 -17.98
CA CYS A 197 3.37 1.09 -17.51
C CYS A 197 4.82 0.80 -17.84
#